data_e2639c48a46ab871feeaef2c4177d314
#
_entry.id   e2639c48a46ab871feeaef2c4177d314
#
_cell.length_a   1.000
_cell.length_b   1.000
_cell.length_c   1.000
_cell.angle_alpha   90.00
_cell.angle_beta   90.00
_cell.angle_gamma   90.00
#
_symmetry.space_group_name_H-M   'P 1'
#
loop_
_entity.id
_entity.type
_entity.pdbx_description
1 polymer ?
#
loop_
_entity_poly.entity_id
_entity_poly.type
_entity_poly.pdbx_seq_one_letter_code
_entity_poly.pdbx_strand_id
1 'polypeptide(L)'
;MSQNKNITSVIKYLFSDINNIIKNNPFQFINLVATHSLLLLLFTILNNWIIQNIDFYSPVFGIIILRIAISMIISGLWIGFFKIIFHFINQNSFSIKPLLSSFYLLPKVITVQSFYYIAMCPILILFINRYPYDTKKFGTDISSYFLSIVKDFESLNIINNTSELLLIMLFLILPITYMLKFWSAEFLIIEEEISIINAMKKSYMINTRSLELISICIILFILNLISIIFGYFIFVIILTYSYLVILKYLKMIQKN
;
A
#
# COMPACT_ATOMS: atom_id res chain seq x y z
N MET A 1 23.59 24.21 -9.10
CA MET A 1 23.18 24.77 -7.80
C MET A 1 21.84 24.13 -7.40
N SER A 2 21.84 23.08 -6.57
CA SER A 2 20.62 22.48 -6.04
C SER A 2 20.08 23.43 -4.98
N GLN A 3 18.98 24.13 -5.29
CA GLN A 3 18.21 24.83 -4.26
C GLN A 3 17.79 23.79 -3.22
N ASN A 4 18.33 23.88 -2.01
CA ASN A 4 17.79 23.25 -0.82
C ASN A 4 16.38 23.84 -0.58
N LYS A 5 15.40 23.36 -1.33
CA LYS A 5 14.00 23.69 -1.03
C LYS A 5 13.73 23.14 0.36
N ASN A 6 13.41 24.03 1.29
CA ASN A 6 13.05 23.63 2.64
C ASN A 6 11.90 22.62 2.56
N ILE A 7 12.04 21.44 3.19
CA ILE A 7 11.05 20.35 3.20
C ILE A 7 9.64 20.91 3.49
N THR A 8 9.56 21.84 4.44
CA THR A 8 8.29 22.50 4.82
C THR A 8 7.64 23.25 3.64
N SER A 9 8.43 23.89 2.78
CA SER A 9 7.90 24.61 1.62
C SER A 9 7.36 23.65 0.55
N VAL A 10 8.01 22.50 0.36
CA VAL A 10 7.57 21.46 -0.56
C VAL A 10 6.25 20.85 -0.09
N ILE A 11 6.16 20.51 1.19
CA ILE A 11 4.95 19.97 1.80
C ILE A 11 3.79 20.97 1.67
N LYS A 12 4.00 22.23 2.07
CA LYS A 12 2.98 23.28 1.98
C LYS A 12 2.48 23.48 0.55
N TYR A 13 3.40 23.51 -0.42
CA TYR A 13 3.05 23.62 -1.84
C TYR A 13 2.19 22.45 -2.30
N LEU A 14 2.62 21.23 -1.98
CA LEU A 14 1.93 19.99 -2.37
C LEU A 14 0.48 19.94 -1.86
N PHE A 15 0.29 20.21 -0.56
CA PHE A 15 -1.03 20.21 0.05
C PHE A 15 -1.92 21.33 -0.51
N SER A 16 -1.35 22.53 -0.72
CA SER A 16 -2.07 23.65 -1.33
C SER A 16 -2.52 23.33 -2.76
N ASP A 17 -1.66 22.71 -3.56
CA ASP A 17 -1.98 22.35 -4.95
C ASP A 17 -3.08 21.30 -5.02
N ILE A 18 -3.03 20.25 -4.20
CA ILE A 18 -4.10 19.26 -4.10
C ILE A 18 -5.42 19.89 -3.66
N ASN A 19 -5.40 20.76 -2.64
CA ASN A 19 -6.60 21.44 -2.20
C ASN A 19 -7.22 22.31 -3.30
N ASN A 20 -6.40 22.96 -4.13
CA ASN A 20 -6.88 23.72 -5.28
C ASN A 20 -7.49 22.81 -6.36
N ILE A 21 -6.89 21.65 -6.65
CA ILE A 21 -7.45 20.67 -7.58
C ILE A 21 -8.85 20.22 -7.10
N ILE A 22 -8.97 19.86 -5.82
CA ILE A 22 -10.24 19.41 -5.24
C ILE A 22 -11.28 20.55 -5.25
N LYS A 23 -10.88 21.76 -4.85
CA LYS A 23 -11.78 22.93 -4.82
C LYS A 23 -12.33 23.27 -6.21
N ASN A 24 -11.51 23.12 -7.24
CA ASN A 24 -11.91 23.39 -8.62
C ASN A 24 -12.76 22.25 -9.23
N ASN A 25 -12.69 21.03 -8.66
CA ASN A 25 -13.38 19.85 -9.20
C ASN A 25 -14.05 19.01 -8.09
N PRO A 26 -14.95 19.60 -7.26
CA PRO A 26 -15.49 18.94 -6.07
C PRO A 26 -16.32 17.71 -6.40
N PHE A 27 -17.16 17.76 -7.45
CA PHE A 27 -17.97 16.61 -7.86
C PHE A 27 -17.15 15.43 -8.32
N GLN A 28 -16.05 15.67 -9.03
CA GLN A 28 -15.15 14.61 -9.49
C GLN A 28 -14.38 13.98 -8.31
N PHE A 29 -14.02 14.79 -7.32
CA PHE A 29 -13.43 14.29 -6.08
C PHE A 29 -14.43 13.41 -5.30
N ILE A 30 -15.70 13.81 -5.21
CA ILE A 30 -16.76 13.00 -4.59
C ILE A 30 -16.89 11.65 -5.31
N ASN A 31 -16.91 11.65 -6.66
CA ASN A 31 -16.95 10.40 -7.44
C ASN A 31 -15.72 9.51 -7.18
N LEU A 32 -14.54 10.10 -7.01
CA LEU A 32 -13.32 9.38 -6.67
C LEU A 32 -13.44 8.74 -5.28
N VAL A 33 -13.92 9.47 -4.28
CA VAL A 33 -14.16 8.97 -2.92
C VAL A 33 -15.21 7.85 -2.93
N ALA A 34 -16.30 8.02 -3.68
CA ALA A 34 -17.33 7.00 -3.82
C ALA A 34 -16.79 5.71 -4.44
N THR A 35 -16.00 5.83 -5.51
CA THR A 35 -15.33 4.67 -6.14
C THR A 35 -14.41 3.97 -5.16
N HIS A 36 -13.62 4.71 -4.40
CA HIS A 36 -12.73 4.16 -3.37
C HIS A 36 -13.52 3.43 -2.27
N SER A 37 -14.62 4.05 -1.79
CA SER A 37 -15.49 3.44 -0.78
C SER A 37 -16.08 2.12 -1.27
N LEU A 38 -16.55 2.08 -2.52
CA LEU A 38 -17.09 0.84 -3.13
C LEU A 38 -16.01 -0.24 -3.25
N LEU A 39 -14.79 0.10 -3.62
CA LEU A 39 -13.69 -0.87 -3.67
C LEU A 39 -13.34 -1.43 -2.30
N LEU A 40 -13.28 -0.60 -1.28
CA LEU A 40 -13.02 -1.04 0.11
C LEU A 40 -14.15 -1.94 0.63
N LEU A 41 -15.41 -1.59 0.35
CA LEU A 41 -16.57 -2.43 0.69
C LEU A 41 -16.51 -3.78 -0.02
N LEU A 42 -16.24 -3.78 -1.33
CA LEU A 42 -16.09 -5.01 -2.11
C LEU A 42 -14.98 -5.90 -1.54
N PHE A 43 -13.83 -5.30 -1.22
CA PHE A 43 -12.73 -6.03 -0.59
C PHE A 43 -13.15 -6.65 0.74
N THR A 44 -13.84 -5.89 1.60
CA THR A 44 -14.30 -6.36 2.90
C THR A 44 -15.31 -7.51 2.76
N ILE A 45 -16.28 -7.38 1.84
CA ILE A 45 -17.28 -8.41 1.58
C ILE A 45 -16.62 -9.69 1.06
N LEU A 46 -15.74 -9.59 0.07
CA LEU A 46 -15.04 -10.74 -0.50
C LEU A 46 -14.14 -11.44 0.53
N ASN A 47 -13.43 -10.67 1.35
CA ASN A 47 -12.58 -11.24 2.39
C ASN A 47 -13.40 -11.95 3.47
N ASN A 48 -14.48 -11.34 3.94
CA ASN A 48 -15.38 -11.96 4.91
C ASN A 48 -16.04 -13.22 4.33
N TRP A 49 -16.45 -13.18 3.06
CA TRP A 49 -17.04 -14.35 2.39
C TRP A 49 -16.03 -15.52 2.33
N ILE A 50 -14.77 -15.25 2.03
CA ILE A 50 -13.70 -16.28 2.05
C ILE A 50 -13.57 -16.88 3.44
N ILE A 51 -13.49 -16.03 4.50
CA ILE A 51 -13.30 -16.48 5.87
C ILE A 51 -14.46 -17.37 6.31
N GLN A 52 -15.69 -16.96 6.03
CA GLN A 52 -16.89 -17.70 6.44
C GLN A 52 -17.07 -19.05 5.72
N ASN A 53 -16.54 -19.19 4.49
CA ASN A 53 -16.71 -20.40 3.70
C ASN A 53 -15.48 -21.32 3.69
N ILE A 54 -14.42 -20.97 4.42
CA ILE A 54 -13.22 -21.82 4.55
C ILE A 54 -13.55 -23.20 5.10
N ASP A 55 -14.47 -23.29 6.06
CA ASP A 55 -14.83 -24.54 6.73
C ASP A 55 -15.69 -25.47 5.87
N PHE A 56 -16.34 -24.95 4.81
CA PHE A 56 -17.25 -25.72 3.95
C PHE A 56 -16.56 -26.42 2.78
N TYR A 57 -15.40 -25.94 2.37
CA TYR A 57 -14.69 -26.44 1.17
C TYR A 57 -13.31 -26.99 1.52
N SER A 58 -13.26 -28.21 2.01
CA SER A 58 -12.02 -29.00 1.94
C SER A 58 -11.92 -29.60 0.51
N PRO A 59 -10.88 -29.29 -0.24
CA PRO A 59 -9.48 -29.39 0.11
C PRO A 59 -8.78 -28.02 0.19
N VAL A 60 -7.79 -27.92 1.06
CA VAL A 60 -6.93 -26.72 1.28
C VAL A 60 -6.47 -26.04 -0.01
N PHE A 61 -6.23 -26.84 -1.04
CA PHE A 61 -5.79 -26.36 -2.35
C PHE A 61 -6.82 -25.49 -3.08
N GLY A 62 -8.11 -25.84 -3.01
CA GLY A 62 -9.18 -25.04 -3.63
C GLY A 62 -9.33 -23.65 -2.99
N ILE A 63 -9.16 -23.56 -1.67
CA ILE A 63 -9.21 -22.30 -0.93
C ILE A 63 -8.04 -21.39 -1.31
N ILE A 64 -6.84 -21.96 -1.47
CA ILE A 64 -5.64 -21.21 -1.89
C ILE A 64 -5.86 -20.62 -3.28
N ILE A 65 -6.34 -21.42 -4.25
CA ILE A 65 -6.62 -20.94 -5.61
C ILE A 65 -7.66 -19.83 -5.61
N LEU A 66 -8.74 -20.00 -4.84
CA LEU A 66 -9.80 -18.99 -4.74
C LEU A 66 -9.27 -17.68 -4.13
N ARG A 67 -8.45 -17.75 -3.09
CA ARG A 67 -7.79 -16.57 -2.50
C ARG A 67 -6.89 -15.86 -3.49
N ILE A 68 -6.08 -16.61 -4.25
CA ILE A 68 -5.22 -16.04 -5.28
C ILE A 68 -6.06 -15.35 -6.35
N ALA A 69 -7.11 -15.99 -6.86
CA ALA A 69 -7.99 -15.43 -7.88
C ALA A 69 -8.66 -14.12 -7.41
N ILE A 70 -9.21 -14.12 -6.20
CA ILE A 70 -9.83 -12.92 -5.62
C ILE A 70 -8.79 -11.81 -5.40
N SER A 71 -7.60 -12.15 -4.90
CA SER A 71 -6.51 -11.18 -4.72
C SER A 71 -6.07 -10.56 -6.06
N MET A 72 -6.04 -11.35 -7.14
CA MET A 72 -5.75 -10.83 -8.47
C MET A 72 -6.81 -9.87 -8.97
N ILE A 73 -8.10 -10.19 -8.77
CA ILE A 73 -9.21 -9.30 -9.16
C ILE A 73 -9.11 -7.98 -8.39
N ILE A 74 -8.93 -8.05 -7.08
CA ILE A 74 -8.80 -6.86 -6.24
C ILE A 74 -7.60 -6.02 -6.66
N SER A 75 -6.44 -6.64 -6.89
CA SER A 75 -5.24 -5.93 -7.34
C SER A 75 -5.45 -5.25 -8.70
N GLY A 76 -6.15 -5.90 -9.63
CA GLY A 76 -6.52 -5.31 -10.92
C GLY A 76 -7.41 -4.07 -10.77
N LEU A 77 -8.41 -4.12 -9.88
CA LEU A 77 -9.27 -3.00 -9.57
C LEU A 77 -8.50 -1.84 -8.91
N TRP A 78 -7.55 -2.14 -8.02
CA TRP A 78 -6.68 -1.13 -7.42
C TRP A 78 -5.78 -0.43 -8.45
N ILE A 79 -5.20 -1.18 -9.40
CA ILE A 79 -4.44 -0.62 -10.52
C ILE A 79 -5.31 0.35 -11.32
N GLY A 80 -6.54 -0.05 -11.63
CA GLY A 80 -7.51 0.80 -12.32
C GLY A 80 -7.86 2.06 -11.53
N PHE A 81 -8.03 1.94 -10.22
CA PHE A 81 -8.30 3.07 -9.33
C PHE A 81 -7.13 4.07 -9.29
N PHE A 82 -5.89 3.61 -9.17
CA PHE A 82 -4.73 4.50 -9.24
C PHE A 82 -4.63 5.20 -10.61
N LYS A 83 -4.99 4.53 -11.69
CA LYS A 83 -5.04 5.17 -13.01
C LYS A 83 -6.11 6.25 -13.08
N ILE A 84 -7.27 6.07 -12.42
CA ILE A 84 -8.29 7.11 -12.27
C ILE A 84 -7.72 8.31 -11.49
N ILE A 85 -6.99 8.07 -10.40
CA ILE A 85 -6.34 9.14 -9.64
C ILE A 85 -5.34 9.92 -10.50
N PHE A 86 -4.52 9.25 -11.30
CA PHE A 86 -3.60 9.92 -12.22
C PHE A 86 -4.34 10.78 -13.25
N HIS A 87 -5.45 10.29 -13.81
CA HIS A 87 -6.29 11.09 -14.70
C HIS A 87 -6.85 12.32 -14.00
N PHE A 88 -7.33 12.18 -12.77
CA PHE A 88 -7.83 13.29 -11.97
C PHE A 88 -6.75 14.34 -11.70
N ILE A 89 -5.53 13.92 -11.32
CA ILE A 89 -4.40 14.83 -11.08
C ILE A 89 -3.96 15.55 -12.36
N ASN A 90 -4.02 14.87 -13.53
CA ASN A 90 -3.46 15.39 -14.78
C ASN A 90 -4.44 16.24 -15.57
N GLN A 91 -5.67 15.78 -15.64
CA GLN A 91 -6.67 16.30 -16.57
C GLN A 91 -7.86 16.93 -15.85
N ASN A 92 -7.86 16.92 -14.52
CA ASN A 92 -8.99 17.35 -13.69
C ASN A 92 -10.30 16.64 -14.11
N SER A 93 -10.21 15.40 -14.62
CA SER A 93 -11.34 14.64 -15.12
C SER A 93 -11.45 13.29 -14.40
N PHE A 94 -12.68 12.85 -14.15
CA PHE A 94 -12.98 11.55 -13.60
C PHE A 94 -13.54 10.64 -14.71
N SER A 95 -13.00 9.44 -14.84
CA SER A 95 -13.52 8.40 -15.73
C SER A 95 -13.39 7.05 -15.04
N ILE A 96 -14.45 6.25 -15.06
CA ILE A 96 -14.46 4.90 -14.48
C ILE A 96 -13.86 3.84 -15.41
N LYS A 97 -13.69 4.17 -16.71
CA LYS A 97 -13.16 3.22 -17.70
C LYS A 97 -11.84 2.55 -17.29
N PRO A 98 -10.85 3.26 -16.71
CA PRO A 98 -9.59 2.65 -16.29
C PRO A 98 -9.75 1.53 -15.27
N LEU A 99 -10.85 1.49 -14.50
CA LEU A 99 -11.06 0.51 -13.44
C LEU A 99 -10.94 -0.93 -13.96
N LEU A 100 -11.51 -1.20 -15.12
CA LEU A 100 -11.45 -2.53 -15.75
C LEU A 100 -10.40 -2.60 -16.86
N SER A 101 -10.22 -1.52 -17.64
CA SER A 101 -9.29 -1.54 -18.77
C SER A 101 -7.82 -1.63 -18.36
N SER A 102 -7.48 -1.42 -17.09
CA SER A 102 -6.09 -1.47 -16.62
C SER A 102 -5.61 -2.85 -16.16
N PHE A 103 -6.46 -3.88 -16.23
CA PHE A 103 -6.09 -5.24 -15.82
C PHE A 103 -4.89 -5.81 -16.60
N TYR A 104 -4.63 -5.37 -17.81
CA TYR A 104 -3.45 -5.78 -18.58
C TYR A 104 -2.10 -5.38 -17.93
N LEU A 105 -2.10 -4.42 -17.00
CA LEU A 105 -0.92 -4.02 -16.24
C LEU A 105 -0.67 -4.95 -15.04
N LEU A 106 -1.67 -5.75 -14.66
CA LEU A 106 -1.62 -6.63 -13.48
C LEU A 106 -0.37 -7.52 -13.42
N PRO A 107 0.04 -8.22 -14.50
CA PRO A 107 1.25 -9.06 -14.45
C PRO A 107 2.51 -8.25 -14.13
N LYS A 108 2.64 -7.03 -14.67
CA LYS A 108 3.80 -6.17 -14.42
C LYS A 108 3.85 -5.70 -12.97
N VAL A 109 2.71 -5.27 -12.42
CA VAL A 109 2.61 -4.78 -11.04
C VAL A 109 2.86 -5.92 -10.06
N ILE A 110 2.23 -7.09 -10.24
CA ILE A 110 2.46 -8.27 -9.40
C ILE A 110 3.93 -8.67 -9.39
N THR A 111 4.61 -8.59 -10.53
CA THR A 111 6.05 -8.91 -10.60
C THR A 111 6.86 -7.97 -9.72
N VAL A 112 6.60 -6.66 -9.73
CA VAL A 112 7.28 -5.71 -8.84
C VAL A 112 6.97 -5.99 -7.38
N GLN A 113 5.71 -6.26 -7.05
CA GLN A 113 5.30 -6.63 -5.68
C GLN A 113 5.95 -7.94 -5.22
N SER A 114 6.11 -8.91 -6.12
CA SER A 114 6.79 -10.18 -5.81
C SER A 114 8.23 -9.98 -5.34
N PHE A 115 8.96 -9.02 -5.89
CA PHE A 115 10.30 -8.70 -5.38
C PHE A 115 10.27 -8.18 -3.94
N TYR A 116 9.24 -7.39 -3.58
CA TYR A 116 9.05 -6.97 -2.19
C TYR A 116 8.78 -8.16 -1.26
N TYR A 117 7.89 -9.07 -1.66
CA TYR A 117 7.61 -10.27 -0.87
C TYR A 117 8.83 -11.18 -0.73
N ILE A 118 9.64 -11.31 -1.79
CA ILE A 118 10.91 -12.04 -1.73
C ILE A 118 11.86 -11.38 -0.72
N ALA A 119 11.95 -10.06 -0.71
CA ALA A 119 12.76 -9.32 0.25
C ALA A 119 12.26 -9.49 1.70
N MET A 120 10.95 -9.75 1.91
CA MET A 120 10.35 -10.03 3.21
C MET A 120 10.50 -11.49 3.66
N CYS A 121 10.75 -12.44 2.74
CA CYS A 121 10.83 -13.87 3.06
C CYS A 121 11.74 -14.21 4.25
N PRO A 122 12.97 -13.67 4.40
CA PRO A 122 13.83 -13.99 5.52
C PRO A 122 13.19 -13.68 6.88
N ILE A 123 12.48 -12.54 6.98
CA ILE A 123 11.77 -12.15 8.20
C ILE A 123 10.59 -13.08 8.46
N LEU A 124 9.82 -13.39 7.42
CA LEU A 124 8.68 -14.29 7.54
C LEU A 124 9.12 -15.68 7.99
N ILE A 125 10.23 -16.19 7.48
CA ILE A 125 10.79 -17.49 7.87
C ILE A 125 11.20 -17.46 9.36
N LEU A 126 11.88 -16.40 9.79
CA LEU A 126 12.24 -16.25 11.21
C LEU A 126 10.99 -16.19 12.10
N PHE A 127 9.97 -15.44 11.68
CA PHE A 127 8.71 -15.32 12.42
C PHE A 127 7.97 -16.66 12.52
N ILE A 128 7.85 -17.40 11.40
CA ILE A 128 7.19 -18.70 11.37
C ILE A 128 7.94 -19.72 12.25
N ASN A 129 9.28 -19.71 12.23
CA ASN A 129 10.08 -20.60 13.06
C ASN A 129 9.97 -20.26 14.55
N ARG A 130 9.86 -18.99 14.89
CA ARG A 130 9.74 -18.53 16.29
C ARG A 130 8.34 -18.73 16.85
N TYR A 131 7.34 -18.48 16.03
CA TYR A 131 5.91 -18.53 16.39
C TYR A 131 5.19 -19.51 15.47
N PRO A 132 5.39 -20.83 15.65
CA PRO A 132 4.66 -21.80 14.85
C PRO A 132 3.17 -21.67 15.12
N TYR A 133 2.39 -21.58 14.04
CA TYR A 133 0.94 -21.51 14.15
C TYR A 133 0.40 -22.85 14.65
N ASP A 134 -0.09 -22.86 15.87
CA ASP A 134 -0.72 -24.05 16.46
C ASP A 134 -2.23 -24.02 16.20
N THR A 135 -2.65 -24.80 15.21
CA THR A 135 -4.06 -24.95 14.85
C THR A 135 -4.92 -25.52 15.99
N LYS A 136 -4.32 -26.28 16.91
CA LYS A 136 -5.05 -26.82 18.09
C LYS A 136 -5.32 -25.73 19.12
N LYS A 137 -4.41 -24.75 19.24
CA LYS A 137 -4.52 -23.65 20.21
C LYS A 137 -5.36 -22.48 19.69
N PHE A 138 -5.21 -22.14 18.41
CA PHE A 138 -5.81 -20.94 17.83
C PHE A 138 -6.96 -21.24 16.85
N GLY A 139 -7.13 -22.50 16.43
CA GLY A 139 -8.14 -22.87 15.44
C GLY A 139 -7.97 -22.08 14.14
N THR A 140 -9.03 -21.39 13.70
CA THR A 140 -9.02 -20.48 12.55
C THR A 140 -8.85 -19.02 12.94
N ASP A 141 -8.72 -18.73 14.26
CA ASP A 141 -8.65 -17.36 14.77
C ASP A 141 -7.23 -16.79 14.67
N ILE A 142 -6.95 -16.21 13.51
CA ILE A 142 -5.69 -15.52 13.22
C ILE A 142 -5.49 -14.29 14.13
N SER A 143 -6.58 -13.65 14.60
CA SER A 143 -6.50 -12.46 15.44
C SER A 143 -5.96 -12.78 16.83
N SER A 144 -6.42 -13.87 17.44
CA SER A 144 -5.91 -14.34 18.74
C SER A 144 -4.45 -14.79 18.65
N TYR A 145 -4.03 -15.36 17.50
CA TYR A 145 -2.63 -15.67 17.23
C TYR A 145 -1.76 -14.42 17.21
N PHE A 146 -2.16 -13.38 16.46
CA PHE A 146 -1.43 -12.11 16.45
C PHE A 146 -1.41 -11.43 17.81
N LEU A 147 -2.51 -11.47 18.56
CA LEU A 147 -2.56 -10.95 19.92
C LEU A 147 -1.60 -11.68 20.87
N SER A 148 -1.42 -12.98 20.71
CA SER A 148 -0.44 -13.74 21.49
C SER A 148 0.99 -13.31 21.16
N ILE A 149 1.29 -13.07 19.87
CA ILE A 149 2.60 -12.56 19.44
C ILE A 149 2.85 -11.17 20.05
N VAL A 150 1.87 -10.27 20.00
CA VAL A 150 2.00 -8.92 20.58
C VAL A 150 2.27 -9.00 22.10
N LYS A 151 1.57 -9.86 22.84
CA LYS A 151 1.80 -10.07 24.27
C LYS A 151 3.19 -10.63 24.57
N ASP A 152 3.71 -11.52 23.72
CA ASP A 152 5.09 -12.02 23.85
C ASP A 152 6.12 -10.91 23.57
N PHE A 153 5.81 -9.98 22.65
CA PHE A 153 6.63 -8.77 22.46
C PHE A 153 6.59 -7.83 23.67
N GLU A 154 5.40 -7.61 24.26
CA GLU A 154 5.24 -6.76 25.45
C GLU A 154 5.93 -7.35 26.68
N SER A 155 6.00 -8.68 26.82
CA SER A 155 6.68 -9.35 27.92
C SER A 155 8.21 -9.26 27.88
N LEU A 156 8.79 -8.56 26.85
CA LEU A 156 10.24 -8.35 26.66
C LEU A 156 11.08 -9.66 26.61
N ASN A 157 10.46 -10.82 26.56
CA ASN A 157 11.17 -12.10 26.43
C ASN A 157 11.98 -12.23 25.13
N ILE A 158 11.70 -11.36 24.15
CA ILE A 158 12.46 -11.28 22.89
C ILE A 158 13.78 -10.53 23.08
N ILE A 159 13.83 -9.56 24.02
CA ILE A 159 15.01 -8.71 24.24
C ILE A 159 16.14 -9.47 24.95
N ASN A 160 15.86 -10.57 25.59
CA ASN A 160 16.88 -11.38 26.25
C ASN A 160 17.89 -12.04 25.29
N ASN A 161 17.63 -12.00 23.98
CA ASN A 161 18.52 -12.55 22.97
C ASN A 161 18.96 -11.45 21.98
N THR A 162 19.97 -10.67 22.40
CA THR A 162 20.54 -9.56 21.58
C THR A 162 20.95 -9.98 20.18
N SER A 163 21.37 -11.24 19.99
CA SER A 163 21.73 -11.80 18.68
C SER A 163 20.51 -11.95 17.75
N GLU A 164 19.36 -12.38 18.26
CA GLU A 164 18.11 -12.52 17.47
C GLU A 164 17.57 -11.14 17.09
N LEU A 165 17.61 -10.17 18.00
CA LEU A 165 17.20 -8.80 17.71
C LEU A 165 18.07 -8.18 16.61
N LEU A 166 19.37 -8.37 16.67
CA LEU A 166 20.31 -7.92 15.63
C LEU A 166 20.01 -8.58 14.29
N LEU A 167 19.68 -9.88 14.30
CA LEU A 167 19.34 -10.63 13.09
C LEU A 167 18.02 -10.14 12.46
N ILE A 168 16.99 -9.88 13.27
CA ILE A 168 15.72 -9.29 12.82
C ILE A 168 15.98 -7.90 12.23
N MET A 169 16.75 -7.06 12.91
CA MET A 169 17.10 -5.72 12.41
C MET A 169 17.85 -5.80 11.08
N LEU A 170 18.80 -6.71 10.95
CA LEU A 170 19.58 -6.90 9.72
C LEU A 170 18.67 -7.32 8.56
N PHE A 171 17.73 -8.24 8.79
CA PHE A 171 16.78 -8.66 7.76
C PHE A 171 15.73 -7.60 7.43
N LEU A 172 15.38 -6.69 8.36
CA LEU A 172 14.51 -5.56 8.09
C LEU A 172 15.13 -4.52 7.15
N ILE A 173 16.45 -4.40 7.13
CA ILE A 173 17.14 -3.46 6.23
C ILE A 173 16.78 -3.72 4.76
N LEU A 174 16.68 -4.97 4.36
CA LEU A 174 16.47 -5.36 2.97
C LEU A 174 15.09 -4.92 2.42
N PRO A 175 13.95 -5.25 3.05
CA PRO A 175 12.64 -4.77 2.61
C PRO A 175 12.47 -3.26 2.78
N ILE A 176 13.02 -2.65 3.85
CA ILE A 176 12.98 -1.21 4.03
C ILE A 176 13.75 -0.51 2.90
N THR A 177 14.94 -0.99 2.57
CA THR A 177 15.73 -0.45 1.46
C THR A 177 15.00 -0.63 0.14
N TYR A 178 14.38 -1.79 -0.09
CA TYR A 178 13.57 -2.03 -1.27
C TYR A 178 12.39 -1.06 -1.34
N MET A 179 11.62 -0.93 -0.27
CA MET A 179 10.51 0.03 -0.20
C MET A 179 10.99 1.45 -0.49
N LEU A 180 12.03 1.93 0.18
CA LEU A 180 12.53 3.28 -0.01
C LEU A 180 13.03 3.54 -1.44
N LYS A 181 13.58 2.54 -2.12
CA LYS A 181 14.15 2.70 -3.47
C LYS A 181 13.16 2.45 -4.60
N PHE A 182 12.20 1.54 -4.41
CA PHE A 182 11.34 1.05 -5.49
C PHE A 182 9.84 1.30 -5.27
N TRP A 183 9.45 2.04 -4.22
CA TRP A 183 8.04 2.33 -3.91
C TRP A 183 7.26 2.94 -5.08
N SER A 184 7.93 3.73 -5.92
CA SER A 184 7.28 4.39 -7.04
C SER A 184 7.22 3.54 -8.31
N ALA A 185 7.89 2.38 -8.35
CA ALA A 185 7.94 1.55 -9.56
C ALA A 185 6.56 1.08 -10.02
N GLU A 186 5.70 0.68 -9.09
CA GLU A 186 4.32 0.27 -9.39
C GLU A 186 3.53 1.42 -10.01
N PHE A 187 3.61 2.60 -9.41
CA PHE A 187 2.91 3.78 -9.89
C PHE A 187 3.42 4.25 -11.25
N LEU A 188 4.72 4.11 -11.52
CA LEU A 188 5.31 4.39 -12.84
C LEU A 188 4.80 3.43 -13.91
N ILE A 189 4.63 2.14 -13.58
CA ILE A 189 4.00 1.17 -14.49
C ILE A 189 2.56 1.55 -14.78
N ILE A 190 1.80 1.95 -13.75
CA ILE A 190 0.39 2.30 -13.89
C ILE A 190 0.20 3.58 -14.71
N GLU A 191 1.04 4.58 -14.49
CA GLU A 191 0.95 5.88 -15.15
C GLU A 191 1.49 5.86 -16.59
N GLU A 192 2.72 5.36 -16.76
CA GLU A 192 3.48 5.47 -18.02
C GLU A 192 3.46 4.18 -18.85
N GLU A 193 2.90 3.08 -18.30
CA GLU A 193 2.80 1.77 -18.96
C GLU A 193 4.14 1.15 -19.39
N ILE A 194 5.23 1.62 -18.79
CA ILE A 194 6.60 1.21 -19.12
C ILE A 194 6.90 -0.24 -18.68
N SER A 195 8.04 -0.75 -19.12
CA SER A 195 8.53 -2.07 -18.70
C SER A 195 8.96 -2.07 -17.22
N ILE A 196 8.92 -3.25 -16.58
CA ILE A 196 9.31 -3.44 -15.19
C ILE A 196 10.72 -2.91 -14.92
N ILE A 197 11.68 -3.26 -15.77
CA ILE A 197 13.09 -2.85 -15.62
C ILE A 197 13.22 -1.33 -15.68
N ASN A 198 12.56 -0.69 -16.64
CA ASN A 198 12.57 0.77 -16.78
C ASN A 198 11.90 1.46 -15.58
N ALA A 199 10.78 0.91 -15.09
CA ALA A 199 10.10 1.43 -13.92
C ALA A 199 10.98 1.35 -12.66
N MET A 200 11.63 0.22 -12.43
CA MET A 200 12.55 0.04 -11.29
C MET A 200 13.77 0.97 -11.42
N LYS A 201 14.38 1.07 -12.60
CA LYS A 201 15.50 1.99 -12.83
C LYS A 201 15.11 3.44 -12.61
N LYS A 202 13.95 3.85 -13.12
CA LYS A 202 13.42 5.21 -12.95
C LYS A 202 13.08 5.48 -11.48
N SER A 203 12.43 4.53 -10.79
CA SER A 203 12.14 4.62 -9.36
C SER A 203 13.41 4.81 -8.53
N TYR A 204 14.44 4.02 -8.82
CA TYR A 204 15.74 4.16 -8.14
C TYR A 204 16.34 5.55 -8.30
N MET A 205 16.27 6.13 -9.52
CA MET A 205 16.80 7.48 -9.81
C MET A 205 15.99 8.59 -9.12
N ILE A 206 14.67 8.44 -9.05
CA ILE A 206 13.76 9.41 -8.43
C ILE A 206 14.00 9.50 -6.91
N ASN A 207 14.39 8.40 -6.28
CA ASN A 207 14.45 8.27 -4.82
C ASN A 207 15.67 8.90 -4.13
N THR A 208 16.18 9.99 -4.66
CA THR A 208 17.23 10.80 -4.00
C THR A 208 16.68 11.67 -2.87
N ARG A 209 15.35 11.81 -2.75
CA ARG A 209 14.65 12.67 -1.76
C ARG A 209 13.85 11.88 -0.73
N SER A 210 14.44 10.84 -0.18
CA SER A 210 13.77 9.94 0.77
C SER A 210 13.23 10.65 2.04
N LEU A 211 13.90 11.70 2.53
CA LEU A 211 13.46 12.45 3.71
C LEU A 211 12.15 13.22 3.47
N GLU A 212 11.97 13.82 2.29
CA GLU A 212 10.72 14.49 1.94
C GLU A 212 9.55 13.48 1.92
N LEU A 213 9.77 12.31 1.29
CA LEU A 213 8.78 11.24 1.23
C LEU A 213 8.42 10.74 2.63
N ILE A 214 9.41 10.44 3.47
CA ILE A 214 9.18 9.97 4.83
C ILE A 214 8.35 10.99 5.61
N SER A 215 8.69 12.28 5.51
CA SER A 215 7.95 13.35 6.20
C SER A 215 6.49 13.41 5.73
N ILE A 216 6.23 13.30 4.43
CA ILE A 216 4.89 13.26 3.85
C ILE A 216 4.13 12.03 4.37
N CYS A 217 4.75 10.85 4.34
CA CYS A 217 4.15 9.61 4.81
C CYS A 217 3.78 9.67 6.30
N ILE A 218 4.62 10.25 7.15
CA ILE A 218 4.34 10.43 8.58
C ILE A 218 3.12 11.34 8.78
N ILE A 219 3.05 12.47 8.08
CA ILE A 219 1.91 13.39 8.17
C ILE A 219 0.61 12.69 7.74
N LEU A 220 0.65 12.01 6.59
CA LEU A 220 -0.52 11.30 6.07
C LEU A 220 -0.93 10.13 6.99
N PHE A 221 0.02 9.43 7.58
CA PHE A 221 -0.24 8.37 8.55
C PHE A 221 -0.97 8.91 9.77
N ILE A 222 -0.51 10.02 10.36
CA ILE A 222 -1.17 10.67 11.50
C ILE A 222 -2.58 11.13 11.12
N LEU A 223 -2.77 11.74 9.94
CA LEU A 223 -4.08 12.17 9.46
C LEU A 223 -5.04 10.98 9.31
N ASN A 224 -4.57 9.85 8.76
CA ASN A 224 -5.38 8.63 8.63
C ASN A 224 -5.72 8.04 10.00
N LEU A 225 -4.79 7.99 10.95
CA LEU A 225 -5.08 7.53 12.32
C LEU A 225 -6.15 8.38 13.00
N ILE A 226 -6.04 9.71 12.92
CA ILE A 226 -7.03 10.62 13.48
C ILE A 226 -8.40 10.40 12.80
N SER A 227 -8.42 10.19 11.49
CA SER A 227 -9.67 10.04 10.74
C SER A 227 -10.48 8.79 11.13
N ILE A 228 -9.82 7.72 11.61
CA ILE A 228 -10.48 6.50 12.09
C ILE A 228 -11.42 6.83 13.26
N ILE A 229 -11.04 7.77 14.13
CA ILE A 229 -11.84 8.19 15.30
C ILE A 229 -13.17 8.83 14.86
N PHE A 230 -13.16 9.50 13.71
CA PHE A 230 -14.36 10.18 13.17
C PHE A 230 -15.27 9.29 12.32
N GLY A 231 -14.89 8.03 12.14
CA GLY A 231 -15.70 7.01 11.47
C GLY A 231 -15.31 6.75 10.03
N TYR A 232 -15.90 5.67 9.50
CA TYR A 232 -15.55 5.09 8.19
C TYR A 232 -15.55 6.10 7.04
N PHE A 233 -16.56 6.99 6.98
CA PHE A 233 -16.71 7.90 5.85
C PHE A 233 -15.58 8.93 5.79
N ILE A 234 -15.23 9.51 6.93
CA ILE A 234 -14.12 10.48 7.03
C ILE A 234 -12.80 9.78 6.75
N PHE A 235 -12.62 8.57 7.26
CA PHE A 235 -11.45 7.75 6.95
C PHE A 235 -11.25 7.54 5.45
N VAL A 236 -12.29 7.18 4.70
CA VAL A 236 -12.18 6.97 3.24
C VAL A 236 -11.83 8.27 2.50
N ILE A 237 -12.40 9.40 2.92
CA ILE A 237 -12.07 10.72 2.35
C ILE A 237 -10.58 11.02 2.55
N ILE A 238 -10.08 10.89 3.77
CA ILE A 238 -8.68 11.19 4.12
C ILE A 238 -7.72 10.20 3.43
N LEU A 239 -8.10 8.93 3.34
CA LEU A 239 -7.31 7.92 2.65
C LEU A 239 -7.21 8.22 1.13
N THR A 240 -8.32 8.61 0.49
CA THR A 240 -8.33 9.04 -0.91
C THR A 240 -7.46 10.28 -1.12
N TYR A 241 -7.56 11.25 -0.22
CA TYR A 241 -6.71 12.44 -0.20
C TYR A 241 -5.23 12.07 -0.08
N SER A 242 -4.90 11.11 0.78
CA SER A 242 -3.53 10.64 0.97
C SER A 242 -2.93 10.04 -0.31
N TYR A 243 -3.70 9.27 -1.07
CA TYR A 243 -3.25 8.77 -2.37
C TYR A 243 -3.01 9.91 -3.38
N LEU A 244 -3.89 10.91 -3.42
CA LEU A 244 -3.69 12.09 -4.27
C LEU A 244 -2.37 12.80 -3.94
N VAL A 245 -2.08 13.00 -2.66
CA VAL A 245 -0.84 13.65 -2.20
C VAL A 245 0.39 12.86 -2.62
N ILE A 246 0.41 11.55 -2.38
CA ILE A 246 1.55 10.68 -2.73
C ILE A 246 1.79 10.66 -4.25
N LEU A 247 0.74 10.49 -5.05
CA LEU A 247 0.86 10.43 -6.51
C LEU A 247 1.21 11.78 -7.13
N LYS A 248 0.71 12.87 -6.56
CA LYS A 248 1.11 14.23 -6.96
C LYS A 248 2.58 14.51 -6.62
N TYR A 249 3.04 14.07 -5.45
CA TYR A 249 4.44 14.16 -5.06
C TYR A 249 5.34 13.40 -6.05
N LEU A 250 4.96 12.18 -6.43
CA LEU A 250 5.67 11.42 -7.45
C LEU A 250 5.85 12.23 -8.75
N LYS A 251 4.77 12.83 -9.24
CA LYS A 251 4.80 13.66 -10.45
C LYS A 251 5.67 14.90 -10.33
N MET A 252 5.67 15.51 -9.16
CA MET A 252 6.53 16.67 -8.90
C MET A 252 8.01 16.30 -8.99
N ILE A 253 8.39 15.12 -8.47
CA ILE A 253 9.78 14.66 -8.51
C ILE A 253 10.21 14.26 -9.93
N GLN A 254 9.31 13.68 -10.71
CA GLN A 254 9.58 13.30 -12.11
C GLN A 254 9.92 14.49 -13.02
N LYS A 255 9.39 15.68 -12.70
CA LYS A 255 9.60 16.90 -13.49
C LYS A 255 10.89 17.67 -13.14
N ASN A 256 11.51 17.35 -12.00
CA ASN A 256 12.74 17.97 -11.52
C ASN A 256 13.96 17.08 -11.77
#